data_897baabb1e2bbc84696f5e1bd549238f
#
_entry.id   897baabb1e2bbc84696f5e1bd549238f
#
_cell.length_a   1.000
_cell.length_b   1.000
_cell.length_c   1.000
_cell.angle_alpha   90.00
_cell.angle_beta   90.00
_cell.angle_gamma   90.00
#
_symmetry.space_group_name_H-M   'P 1'
#
loop_
_entity.id
_entity.type
_entity.pdbx_description
1 polymer ?
#
loop_
_entity_poly.entity_id
_entity_poly.type
_entity_poly.pdbx_seq_one_letter_code
_entity_poly.pdbx_strand_id
1 'polypeptide(L)'
;MTLNKQRLVLVWVGAAWLIQAGFCAEGMLPTGSAPPAIEFKHFPDRLHTFVWRNWELVSLERMASVLETTPDNVREIGESMGLPGHVSPPVEYQQRGYISIIRRNWHILPYEQLLTLLDWDAEKLAFTLREDDFLWIKLGSLKPSCPALRYTKPDELVTKRCAEINAIVSSQFRGEFARPCRPRFDFIRDMSFTDTQSTPRPTAGGREPIRFLYSYFGVFGDPLLNPELGPYPDELLARLSESGVNGVWLHVVLRQLAPSTIFPEFGAEHEVRIANLNKLVNRAGKCGIKVYLYINEPRAMPGPFFEGREDIKGVPEGDHFALCTSTAQVRQWIKDSLRYVFKQTPGLGGVFTITASENLTNCYSHIRNAAGCPRCSVRSGPQVIAELNSAIAAGVWEGNTDAAVIVWDWG
;
A
#
# COMPACT_ATOMS: atom_id res chain seq x y z
N MET A 1 -30.02 61.46 35.10
CA MET A 1 -30.21 59.99 35.24
C MET A 1 -29.67 59.33 33.96
N THR A 2 -28.39 58.95 33.98
CA THR A 2 -27.60 58.44 32.82
C THR A 2 -27.37 56.94 33.06
N LEU A 3 -27.97 56.10 32.20
CA LEU A 3 -27.77 54.63 32.20
C LEU A 3 -26.55 54.29 31.40
N ASN A 4 -25.62 53.65 32.06
CA ASN A 4 -24.34 53.16 31.56
C ASN A 4 -24.56 51.86 30.78
N LYS A 5 -24.26 51.81 29.49
CA LYS A 5 -24.27 50.60 28.67
C LYS A 5 -22.88 49.96 28.76
N GLN A 6 -22.73 48.94 29.57
CA GLN A 6 -21.58 48.04 29.49
C GLN A 6 -21.70 47.11 28.27
N ARG A 7 -20.75 47.21 27.36
CA ARG A 7 -20.58 46.28 26.24
C ARG A 7 -19.83 45.03 26.73
N LEU A 8 -20.49 43.91 26.73
CA LEU A 8 -19.88 42.59 26.92
C LEU A 8 -19.12 42.22 25.64
N VAL A 9 -17.81 42.15 25.72
CA VAL A 9 -16.96 41.61 24.64
C VAL A 9 -16.80 40.10 24.92
N LEU A 10 -17.52 39.29 24.16
CA LEU A 10 -17.28 37.84 24.10
C LEU A 10 -16.02 37.58 23.28
N VAL A 11 -14.93 37.21 23.96
CA VAL A 11 -13.73 36.69 23.31
C VAL A 11 -13.98 35.20 23.02
N TRP A 12 -14.21 34.91 21.77
CA TRP A 12 -14.17 33.52 21.28
C TRP A 12 -12.70 33.08 21.20
N VAL A 13 -12.26 32.28 22.17
CA VAL A 13 -11.03 31.52 22.06
C VAL A 13 -11.35 30.30 21.22
N GLY A 14 -11.18 30.41 19.90
CA GLY A 14 -11.20 29.28 19.01
C GLY A 14 -9.94 28.45 19.26
N ALA A 15 -10.07 27.31 19.93
CA ALA A 15 -9.03 26.31 19.98
C ALA A 15 -8.90 25.70 18.57
N ALA A 16 -8.02 26.28 17.77
CA ALA A 16 -7.55 25.65 16.53
C ALA A 16 -6.74 24.42 16.94
N TRP A 17 -7.33 23.24 16.84
CA TRP A 17 -6.61 21.98 16.85
C TRP A 17 -5.78 21.91 15.57
N LEU A 18 -4.54 22.33 15.66
CA LEU A 18 -3.51 22.04 14.66
C LEU A 18 -3.25 20.52 14.71
N ILE A 19 -3.91 19.77 13.81
CA ILE A 19 -3.49 18.42 13.48
C ILE A 19 -2.19 18.59 12.69
N GLN A 20 -1.06 18.61 13.38
CA GLN A 20 0.24 18.45 12.75
C GLN A 20 0.39 16.99 12.32
N ALA A 21 -0.06 16.65 11.12
CA ALA A 21 0.35 15.44 10.45
C ALA A 21 1.78 15.64 9.96
N GLY A 22 2.75 15.27 10.80
CA GLY A 22 4.17 15.37 10.45
C GLY A 22 4.54 14.26 9.49
N PHE A 23 4.57 14.54 8.19
CA PHE A 23 5.31 13.76 7.21
C PHE A 23 6.65 14.47 7.00
N CYS A 24 7.72 13.87 7.48
CA CYS A 24 9.08 14.32 7.22
C CYS A 24 9.62 13.67 5.93
N ALA A 25 10.70 14.22 5.40
CA ALA A 25 11.39 13.84 4.16
C ALA A 25 11.37 12.35 3.80
N GLU A 26 11.53 12.00 2.52
CA GLU A 26 11.65 10.60 2.05
C GLU A 26 12.55 9.79 2.99
N GLY A 27 11.99 8.70 3.56
CA GLY A 27 12.69 7.85 4.51
C GLY A 27 12.28 8.00 5.97
N MET A 28 11.60 9.07 6.39
CA MET A 28 11.10 9.18 7.76
C MET A 28 9.73 8.54 7.94
N LEU A 29 9.60 7.78 9.03
CA LEU A 29 8.35 7.11 9.38
C LEU A 29 7.28 8.14 9.75
N PRO A 30 6.04 8.01 9.22
CA PRO A 30 4.96 8.94 9.53
C PRO A 30 4.58 8.84 11.01
N THR A 31 4.44 9.96 11.69
CA THR A 31 4.07 10.01 13.11
C THR A 31 2.58 10.31 13.31
N GLY A 32 2.05 11.29 12.62
CA GLY A 32 0.68 11.75 12.82
C GLY A 32 0.40 12.13 14.27
N SER A 33 -0.85 12.00 14.71
CA SER A 33 -1.17 12.01 16.12
C SER A 33 -0.75 10.69 16.78
N ALA A 34 -0.33 10.74 18.05
CA ALA A 34 0.11 9.58 18.80
C ALA A 34 -0.84 9.31 20.00
N PRO A 35 -2.10 8.89 19.76
CA PRO A 35 -3.02 8.57 20.83
C PRO A 35 -2.52 7.35 21.62
N PRO A 36 -3.03 7.13 22.84
CA PRO A 36 -2.78 5.88 23.56
C PRO A 36 -3.17 4.67 22.71
N ALA A 37 -2.41 3.58 22.85
CA ALA A 37 -2.73 2.31 22.21
C ALA A 37 -4.05 1.74 22.75
N ILE A 38 -4.78 1.00 21.91
CA ILE A 38 -5.99 0.29 22.32
C ILE A 38 -5.61 -0.85 23.28
N GLU A 39 -6.35 -0.98 24.37
CA GLU A 39 -6.22 -2.11 25.27
C GLU A 39 -6.92 -3.36 24.76
N PHE A 40 -6.28 -4.51 24.90
CA PHE A 40 -6.82 -5.81 24.51
C PHE A 40 -7.32 -6.58 25.75
N LYS A 41 -8.46 -6.17 26.28
CA LYS A 41 -9.02 -6.61 27.58
C LYS A 41 -9.27 -8.12 27.72
N HIS A 42 -9.28 -8.87 26.60
CA HIS A 42 -9.48 -10.32 26.64
C HIS A 42 -8.21 -11.10 26.98
N PHE A 43 -7.07 -10.50 26.78
CA PHE A 43 -5.77 -11.10 27.08
C PHE A 43 -5.26 -10.61 28.44
N PRO A 44 -4.36 -11.38 29.11
CA PRO A 44 -3.81 -10.96 30.40
C PRO A 44 -3.00 -9.66 30.29
N ASP A 45 -2.28 -9.50 29.19
CA ASP A 45 -1.46 -8.35 28.90
C ASP A 45 -1.18 -8.20 27.40
N ARG A 46 -0.38 -7.19 27.06
CA ARG A 46 0.01 -6.90 25.68
C ARG A 46 1.02 -7.92 25.11
N LEU A 47 1.83 -8.56 25.93
CA LEU A 47 2.76 -9.61 25.54
C LEU A 47 2.01 -10.84 25.01
N HIS A 48 1.01 -11.31 25.75
CA HIS A 48 0.17 -12.43 25.34
C HIS A 48 -0.66 -12.10 24.10
N THR A 49 -1.14 -10.85 23.98
CA THR A 49 -1.81 -10.36 22.77
C THR A 49 -0.88 -10.41 21.56
N PHE A 50 0.38 -9.98 21.73
CA PHE A 50 1.38 -10.01 20.67
C PHE A 50 1.64 -11.43 20.17
N VAL A 51 1.90 -12.37 21.06
CA VAL A 51 2.15 -13.76 20.69
C VAL A 51 0.94 -14.38 19.99
N TRP A 52 -0.28 -14.21 20.54
CA TRP A 52 -1.51 -14.70 19.96
C TRP A 52 -1.72 -14.21 18.53
N ARG A 53 -1.59 -12.90 18.31
CA ARG A 53 -1.88 -12.28 17.01
C ARG A 53 -0.88 -12.61 15.92
N ASN A 54 0.32 -13.02 16.29
CA ASN A 54 1.39 -13.35 15.35
C ASN A 54 1.64 -14.85 15.20
N TRP A 55 0.97 -15.72 15.95
CA TRP A 55 1.24 -17.16 16.03
C TRP A 55 1.31 -17.87 14.69
N GLU A 56 0.46 -17.50 13.74
CA GLU A 56 0.41 -18.11 12.40
C GLU A 56 1.11 -17.27 11.31
N LEU A 57 1.63 -16.10 11.66
CA LEU A 57 2.14 -15.14 10.66
C LEU A 57 3.65 -14.95 10.74
N VAL A 58 4.25 -15.20 11.90
CA VAL A 58 5.64 -14.87 12.19
C VAL A 58 6.31 -16.05 12.88
N SER A 59 7.58 -16.31 12.57
CA SER A 59 8.34 -17.38 13.24
C SER A 59 8.60 -17.05 14.71
N LEU A 60 8.80 -18.10 15.52
CA LEU A 60 9.12 -17.95 16.96
C LEU A 60 10.39 -17.14 17.16
N GLU A 61 11.40 -17.35 16.31
CA GLU A 61 12.69 -16.65 16.36
C GLU A 61 12.51 -15.15 16.18
N ARG A 62 11.64 -14.76 15.23
CA ARG A 62 11.37 -13.34 14.96
C ARG A 62 10.58 -12.69 16.09
N MET A 63 9.58 -13.37 16.63
CA MET A 63 8.85 -12.90 17.83
C MET A 63 9.77 -12.79 19.04
N ALA A 64 10.66 -13.76 19.23
CA ALA A 64 11.63 -13.76 20.31
C ALA A 64 12.62 -12.59 20.21
N SER A 65 13.07 -12.26 18.98
CA SER A 65 13.93 -11.09 18.75
C SER A 65 13.25 -9.78 19.14
N VAL A 66 11.95 -9.62 18.83
CA VAL A 66 11.16 -8.44 19.23
C VAL A 66 11.04 -8.32 20.75
N LEU A 67 10.88 -9.44 21.43
CA LEU A 67 10.66 -9.51 22.89
C LEU A 67 11.95 -9.58 23.70
N GLU A 68 13.12 -9.65 23.05
CA GLU A 68 14.43 -9.85 23.67
C GLU A 68 14.47 -11.11 24.55
N THR A 69 14.01 -12.24 24.00
CA THR A 69 13.88 -13.52 24.72
C THR A 69 14.24 -14.70 23.83
N THR A 70 13.96 -15.92 24.29
CA THR A 70 14.17 -17.17 23.54
C THR A 70 12.89 -17.61 22.80
N PRO A 71 13.00 -18.36 21.68
CA PRO A 71 11.86 -18.97 21.00
C PRO A 71 11.04 -19.89 21.92
N ASP A 72 11.68 -20.56 22.87
CA ASP A 72 10.99 -21.44 23.83
C ASP A 72 10.05 -20.67 24.77
N ASN A 73 10.48 -19.50 25.26
CA ASN A 73 9.61 -18.63 26.05
C ASN A 73 8.38 -18.14 25.25
N VAL A 74 8.57 -17.84 23.98
CA VAL A 74 7.44 -17.46 23.09
C VAL A 74 6.48 -18.63 22.87
N ARG A 75 7.04 -19.84 22.69
CA ARG A 75 6.24 -21.08 22.56
C ARG A 75 5.42 -21.34 23.80
N GLU A 76 6.03 -21.28 24.98
CA GLU A 76 5.36 -21.47 26.26
C GLU A 76 4.18 -20.51 26.45
N ILE A 77 4.34 -19.23 26.08
CA ILE A 77 3.25 -18.25 26.12
C ILE A 77 2.10 -18.68 25.21
N GLY A 78 2.36 -19.08 23.96
CA GLY A 78 1.31 -19.50 23.03
C GLY A 78 0.58 -20.75 23.52
N GLU A 79 1.31 -21.77 23.94
CA GLU A 79 0.78 -23.03 24.45
C GLU A 79 -0.02 -22.84 25.74
N SER A 80 0.41 -21.93 26.64
CA SER A 80 -0.32 -21.60 27.85
C SER A 80 -1.75 -21.11 27.59
N MET A 81 -1.97 -20.44 26.47
CA MET A 81 -3.29 -19.97 26.00
C MET A 81 -4.05 -21.00 25.15
N GLY A 82 -3.50 -22.20 24.95
CA GLY A 82 -4.14 -23.28 24.18
C GLY A 82 -3.96 -23.16 22.66
N LEU A 83 -2.99 -22.38 22.19
CA LEU A 83 -2.65 -22.36 20.77
C LEU A 83 -2.06 -23.71 20.33
N PRO A 84 -2.33 -24.16 19.08
CA PRO A 84 -1.76 -25.39 18.56
C PRO A 84 -0.25 -25.29 18.38
N GLY A 85 0.43 -26.42 18.17
CA GLY A 85 1.86 -26.44 17.88
C GLY A 85 2.20 -25.43 16.78
N HIS A 86 3.20 -24.58 17.04
CA HIS A 86 3.59 -23.53 16.10
C HIS A 86 4.18 -24.11 14.82
N VAL A 87 3.69 -23.66 13.67
CA VAL A 87 4.25 -23.94 12.36
C VAL A 87 4.78 -22.63 11.78
N SER A 88 6.10 -22.56 11.59
CA SER A 88 6.73 -21.38 11.01
C SER A 88 6.23 -21.18 9.58
N PRO A 89 5.69 -20.00 9.25
CA PRO A 89 5.28 -19.72 7.87
C PRO A 89 6.52 -19.65 6.96
N PRO A 90 6.43 -20.07 5.70
CA PRO A 90 7.47 -19.87 4.70
C PRO A 90 7.87 -18.38 4.60
N VAL A 91 9.16 -18.13 4.33
CA VAL A 91 9.69 -16.74 4.28
C VAL A 91 8.96 -15.90 3.23
N GLU A 92 8.66 -16.46 2.08
CA GLU A 92 7.89 -15.81 1.02
C GLU A 92 6.48 -15.41 1.46
N TYR A 93 5.88 -16.13 2.39
CA TYR A 93 4.56 -15.80 2.92
C TYR A 93 4.61 -14.70 3.98
N GLN A 94 5.69 -14.62 4.73
CA GLN A 94 5.95 -13.47 5.60
C GLN A 94 6.13 -12.19 4.76
N GLN A 95 6.86 -12.28 3.66
CA GLN A 95 7.08 -11.18 2.73
C GLN A 95 5.77 -10.70 2.09
N ARG A 96 4.82 -11.58 1.80
CA ARG A 96 3.50 -11.22 1.25
C ARG A 96 2.49 -10.81 2.32
N GLY A 97 2.65 -11.28 3.55
CA GLY A 97 1.74 -11.04 4.66
C GLY A 97 1.98 -9.77 5.46
N TYR A 98 2.93 -8.93 5.05
CA TYR A 98 3.40 -7.78 5.83
C TYR A 98 2.30 -6.79 6.19
N ILE A 99 1.33 -6.54 5.32
CA ILE A 99 0.18 -5.68 5.64
C ILE A 99 -0.61 -6.23 6.84
N SER A 100 -0.84 -7.55 6.88
CA SER A 100 -1.50 -8.21 8.01
C SER A 100 -0.67 -8.10 9.27
N ILE A 101 0.65 -8.26 9.17
CA ILE A 101 1.58 -8.13 10.29
C ILE A 101 1.57 -6.69 10.82
N ILE A 102 1.68 -5.68 9.95
CA ILE A 102 1.62 -4.26 10.33
C ILE A 102 0.30 -3.95 11.05
N ARG A 103 -0.84 -4.29 10.44
CA ARG A 103 -2.18 -4.00 11.00
C ARG A 103 -2.43 -4.69 12.33
N ARG A 104 -1.97 -5.94 12.50
CA ARG A 104 -2.13 -6.68 13.76
C ARG A 104 -1.30 -6.10 14.90
N ASN A 105 -0.17 -5.46 14.58
CA ASN A 105 0.76 -4.96 15.57
C ASN A 105 0.74 -3.44 15.74
N TRP A 106 -0.12 -2.72 15.00
CA TRP A 106 -0.16 -1.27 14.97
C TRP A 106 -0.38 -0.62 16.35
N HIS A 107 -1.21 -1.23 17.18
CA HIS A 107 -1.50 -0.83 18.57
C HIS A 107 -0.70 -1.63 19.60
N ILE A 108 0.25 -2.46 19.18
CA ILE A 108 1.00 -3.32 20.11
C ILE A 108 2.47 -2.89 20.18
N LEU A 109 3.10 -2.60 19.05
CA LEU A 109 4.53 -2.35 18.96
C LEU A 109 4.83 -0.88 18.60
N PRO A 110 5.91 -0.28 19.14
CA PRO A 110 6.50 0.93 18.57
C PRO A 110 7.14 0.62 17.21
N TYR A 111 7.53 1.65 16.48
CA TYR A 111 8.12 1.48 15.14
C TYR A 111 9.38 0.61 15.15
N GLU A 112 10.28 0.82 16.11
CA GLU A 112 11.54 0.09 16.19
C GLU A 112 11.32 -1.43 16.31
N GLN A 113 10.33 -1.84 17.10
CA GLN A 113 9.98 -3.25 17.23
C GLN A 113 9.18 -3.78 16.06
N LEU A 114 8.41 -2.93 15.38
CA LEU A 114 7.73 -3.29 14.14
C LEU A 114 8.74 -3.52 13.01
N LEU A 115 9.78 -2.70 12.91
CA LEU A 115 10.89 -2.89 11.97
C LEU A 115 11.63 -4.21 12.25
N THR A 116 11.91 -4.51 13.52
CA THR A 116 12.49 -5.81 13.93
C THR A 116 11.59 -6.96 13.53
N LEU A 117 10.27 -6.85 13.76
CA LEU A 117 9.29 -7.90 13.41
C LEU A 117 9.24 -8.19 11.92
N LEU A 118 9.31 -7.13 11.09
CA LEU A 118 9.26 -7.22 9.63
C LEU A 118 10.61 -7.57 9.00
N ASP A 119 11.72 -7.36 9.72
CA ASP A 119 13.08 -7.38 9.18
C ASP A 119 13.28 -6.32 8.08
N TRP A 120 12.82 -5.13 8.34
CA TRP A 120 12.82 -4.00 7.41
C TRP A 120 13.55 -2.80 7.99
N ASP A 121 14.06 -1.95 7.10
CA ASP A 121 14.50 -0.61 7.45
C ASP A 121 13.33 0.39 7.48
N ALA A 122 13.61 1.59 7.96
CA ALA A 122 12.62 2.65 8.10
C ALA A 122 12.13 3.19 6.75
N GLU A 123 12.98 3.21 5.74
CA GLU A 123 12.67 3.71 4.41
C GLU A 123 11.62 2.82 3.73
N LYS A 124 11.82 1.51 3.76
CA LYS A 124 10.89 0.52 3.22
C LYS A 124 9.53 0.59 3.92
N LEU A 125 9.51 0.69 5.25
CA LEU A 125 8.25 0.81 5.99
C LEU A 125 7.54 2.14 5.69
N ALA A 126 8.27 3.25 5.61
CA ALA A 126 7.69 4.55 5.27
C ALA A 126 7.09 4.55 3.86
N PHE A 127 7.79 3.96 2.89
CA PHE A 127 7.28 3.77 1.53
C PHE A 127 6.00 2.93 1.53
N THR A 128 6.04 1.77 2.19
CA THR A 128 4.88 0.86 2.29
C THR A 128 3.66 1.53 2.91
N LEU A 129 3.84 2.27 4.00
CA LEU A 129 2.75 2.99 4.64
C LEU A 129 2.09 4.01 3.72
N ARG A 130 2.86 4.67 2.84
CA ARG A 130 2.35 5.68 1.91
C ARG A 130 1.71 5.08 0.66
N GLU A 131 2.38 4.09 0.07
CA GLU A 131 2.09 3.66 -1.29
C GLU A 131 1.28 2.35 -1.37
N ASP A 132 1.35 1.50 -0.34
CA ASP A 132 0.69 0.21 -0.39
C ASP A 132 -0.73 0.26 0.19
N ASP A 133 -1.73 0.02 -0.67
CA ASP A 133 -3.13 -0.18 -0.28
C ASP A 133 -3.71 0.94 0.62
N PHE A 134 -3.23 2.18 0.46
CA PHE A 134 -3.60 3.32 1.33
C PHE A 134 -3.43 3.01 2.82
N LEU A 135 -2.40 2.25 3.14
CA LEU A 135 -2.24 1.64 4.45
C LEU A 135 -2.22 2.68 5.56
N TRP A 136 -1.51 3.80 5.38
CA TRP A 136 -1.47 4.88 6.36
C TRP A 136 -2.86 5.45 6.66
N ILE A 137 -3.66 5.70 5.63
CA ILE A 137 -5.04 6.21 5.76
C ILE A 137 -5.91 5.17 6.47
N LYS A 138 -5.81 3.90 6.08
CA LYS A 138 -6.55 2.78 6.70
C LYS A 138 -6.15 2.53 8.16
N LEU A 139 -4.96 2.97 8.56
CA LEU A 139 -4.50 2.95 9.95
C LEU A 139 -4.89 4.21 10.74
N GLY A 140 -5.69 5.10 10.12
CA GLY A 140 -6.22 6.30 10.74
C GLY A 140 -5.29 7.52 10.65
N SER A 141 -4.29 7.49 9.79
CA SER A 141 -3.27 8.55 9.64
C SER A 141 -2.60 8.93 10.98
N LEU A 142 -2.37 7.94 11.82
CA LEU A 142 -1.77 8.07 13.15
C LEU A 142 -0.93 6.85 13.51
N LYS A 143 0.05 7.03 14.40
CA LYS A 143 0.76 5.92 15.03
C LYS A 143 0.51 5.93 16.53
N PRO A 144 -0.19 4.93 17.09
CA PRO A 144 -0.43 4.87 18.53
C PRO A 144 0.87 4.86 19.33
N SER A 145 0.86 5.54 20.46
CA SER A 145 1.96 5.50 21.41
C SER A 145 2.00 4.14 22.10
N CYS A 146 2.97 3.33 21.73
CA CYS A 146 3.20 2.00 22.30
C CYS A 146 4.58 2.01 22.98
N PRO A 147 4.69 1.77 24.29
CA PRO A 147 5.99 1.52 24.91
C PRO A 147 6.60 0.22 24.37
N ALA A 148 7.92 0.10 24.39
CA ALA A 148 8.60 -1.12 23.98
C ALA A 148 8.06 -2.34 24.75
N LEU A 149 7.85 -3.43 24.03
CA LEU A 149 7.35 -4.68 24.56
C LEU A 149 8.54 -5.61 24.86
N ARG A 150 8.60 -6.13 26.07
CA ARG A 150 9.66 -7.05 26.48
C ARG A 150 9.06 -8.28 27.14
N TYR A 151 9.77 -9.38 27.05
CA TYR A 151 9.40 -10.57 27.77
C TYR A 151 9.45 -10.32 29.28
N THR A 152 8.41 -10.74 29.94
CA THR A 152 8.33 -10.83 31.40
C THR A 152 7.80 -12.20 31.76
N LYS A 153 8.41 -12.83 32.78
CA LYS A 153 7.91 -14.12 33.27
C LYS A 153 6.47 -13.93 33.79
N PRO A 154 5.52 -14.79 33.36
CA PRO A 154 4.15 -14.71 33.84
C PRO A 154 4.05 -14.81 35.35
N ASP A 155 3.31 -13.94 35.98
CA ASP A 155 2.92 -14.03 37.38
C ASP A 155 1.68 -14.93 37.55
N GLU A 156 1.20 -15.05 38.77
CA GLU A 156 0.08 -15.93 39.11
C GLU A 156 -1.24 -15.46 38.44
N LEU A 157 -1.48 -14.15 38.34
CA LEU A 157 -2.69 -13.60 37.71
C LEU A 157 -2.67 -13.84 36.21
N VAL A 158 -1.55 -13.59 35.56
CA VAL A 158 -1.32 -13.88 34.13
C VAL A 158 -1.52 -15.36 33.84
N THR A 159 -0.89 -16.24 34.66
CA THR A 159 -1.02 -17.69 34.51
C THR A 159 -2.45 -18.16 34.64
N LYS A 160 -3.19 -17.65 35.62
CA LYS A 160 -4.63 -17.94 35.79
C LYS A 160 -5.43 -17.52 34.56
N ARG A 161 -5.19 -16.31 34.05
CA ARG A 161 -5.92 -15.81 32.88
C ARG A 161 -5.59 -16.62 31.62
N CYS A 162 -4.34 -17.05 31.43
CA CYS A 162 -3.96 -17.95 30.35
C CYS A 162 -4.70 -19.30 30.45
N ALA A 163 -4.84 -19.86 31.64
CA ALA A 163 -5.58 -21.10 31.83
C ALA A 163 -7.08 -20.95 31.50
N GLU A 164 -7.69 -19.81 31.85
CA GLU A 164 -9.08 -19.50 31.45
C GLU A 164 -9.22 -19.43 29.92
N ILE A 165 -8.28 -18.75 29.23
CA ILE A 165 -8.26 -18.66 27.75
C ILE A 165 -8.10 -20.06 27.17
N ASN A 166 -7.15 -20.85 27.68
CA ASN A 166 -6.92 -22.22 27.24
C ASN A 166 -8.17 -23.09 27.37
N ALA A 167 -8.90 -22.99 28.48
CA ALA A 167 -10.14 -23.72 28.68
C ALA A 167 -11.20 -23.34 27.62
N ILE A 168 -11.34 -22.07 27.30
CA ILE A 168 -12.25 -21.59 26.25
C ILE A 168 -11.82 -22.13 24.89
N VAL A 169 -10.53 -21.98 24.55
CA VAL A 169 -9.97 -22.42 23.27
C VAL A 169 -10.16 -23.92 23.09
N SER A 170 -9.80 -24.69 24.10
CA SER A 170 -9.92 -26.16 24.08
C SER A 170 -11.37 -26.64 23.96
N SER A 171 -12.33 -25.91 24.52
CA SER A 171 -13.74 -26.27 24.42
C SER A 171 -14.38 -25.86 23.10
N GLN A 172 -14.05 -24.67 22.57
CA GLN A 172 -14.73 -24.09 21.40
C GLN A 172 -14.05 -24.41 20.07
N PHE A 173 -12.70 -24.56 20.07
CA PHE A 173 -11.91 -24.66 18.84
C PHE A 173 -11.16 -26.00 18.71
N ARG A 174 -11.46 -27.00 19.55
CA ARG A 174 -10.80 -28.31 19.53
C ARG A 174 -10.78 -28.95 18.15
N GLY A 175 -11.88 -28.93 17.44
CA GLY A 175 -11.99 -29.53 16.10
C GLY A 175 -11.21 -28.76 15.03
N GLU A 176 -11.05 -27.46 15.22
CA GLU A 176 -10.31 -26.60 14.29
C GLU A 176 -8.80 -26.74 14.48
N PHE A 177 -8.33 -26.77 15.73
CA PHE A 177 -6.91 -26.91 16.05
C PHE A 177 -6.40 -28.36 15.90
N ALA A 178 -7.28 -29.34 15.82
CA ALA A 178 -6.91 -30.71 15.47
C ALA A 178 -6.63 -30.89 13.97
N ARG A 179 -7.02 -29.94 13.11
CA ARG A 179 -6.68 -29.96 11.68
C ARG A 179 -5.20 -29.60 11.50
N PRO A 180 -4.52 -30.20 10.50
CA PRO A 180 -3.17 -29.80 10.16
C PRO A 180 -3.11 -28.30 9.95
N CYS A 181 -2.20 -27.61 10.65
CA CYS A 181 -2.00 -26.18 10.46
C CYS A 181 -1.42 -25.97 9.06
N ARG A 182 -2.15 -25.25 8.22
CA ARG A 182 -1.65 -24.79 6.92
C ARG A 182 -1.13 -23.37 7.06
N PRO A 183 0.01 -23.03 6.45
CA PRO A 183 0.45 -21.64 6.37
C PRO A 183 -0.66 -20.79 5.74
N ARG A 184 -0.88 -19.60 6.29
CA ARG A 184 -2.01 -18.72 5.94
C ARG A 184 -2.16 -18.46 4.43
N PHE A 185 -1.08 -18.38 3.70
CA PHE A 185 -1.08 -18.12 2.26
C PHE A 185 -0.82 -19.38 1.41
N ASP A 186 -0.94 -20.58 1.97
CA ASP A 186 -0.69 -21.84 1.26
C ASP A 186 -1.62 -22.03 0.04
N PHE A 187 -2.82 -21.47 0.11
CA PHE A 187 -3.77 -21.45 -1.02
C PHE A 187 -3.20 -20.80 -2.29
N ILE A 188 -2.24 -19.89 -2.17
CA ILE A 188 -1.58 -19.29 -3.34
C ILE A 188 -0.81 -20.36 -4.10
N ARG A 189 -0.10 -21.23 -3.38
CA ARG A 189 0.59 -22.37 -3.97
C ARG A 189 -0.40 -23.32 -4.62
N ASP A 190 -1.49 -23.65 -3.91
CA ASP A 190 -2.54 -24.53 -4.46
C ASP A 190 -3.18 -23.93 -5.74
N MET A 191 -3.34 -22.59 -5.81
CA MET A 191 -3.82 -21.92 -7.01
C MET A 191 -2.76 -21.84 -8.12
N SER A 192 -1.48 -21.94 -7.80
CA SER A 192 -0.38 -21.92 -8.75
C SER A 192 -0.12 -23.27 -9.41
N PHE A 193 -0.64 -24.36 -8.85
CA PHE A 193 -0.55 -25.69 -9.46
C PHE A 193 -1.73 -25.91 -10.41
N THR A 194 -1.48 -25.82 -11.72
CA THR A 194 -2.41 -26.30 -12.74
C THR A 194 -1.81 -27.47 -13.49
N ASP A 195 -2.68 -28.36 -13.92
CA ASP A 195 -2.32 -29.34 -14.94
C ASP A 195 -2.00 -28.56 -16.22
N THR A 196 -0.71 -28.59 -16.63
CA THR A 196 -0.14 -27.76 -17.73
C THR A 196 -0.65 -28.15 -19.11
N GLN A 197 -1.76 -28.90 -19.20
CA GLN A 197 -2.34 -29.36 -20.48
C GLN A 197 -3.38 -28.40 -21.08
N SER A 198 -3.68 -27.28 -20.42
CA SER A 198 -4.66 -26.35 -20.94
C SER A 198 -4.06 -25.47 -22.05
N THR A 199 -4.57 -25.63 -23.24
CA THR A 199 -4.22 -24.77 -24.39
C THR A 199 -4.90 -23.41 -24.23
N PRO A 200 -4.15 -22.28 -24.39
CA PRO A 200 -4.74 -20.95 -24.40
C PRO A 200 -5.88 -20.89 -25.44
N ARG A 201 -7.03 -20.34 -25.05
CA ARG A 201 -8.15 -20.14 -25.99
C ARG A 201 -7.73 -19.13 -27.04
N PRO A 202 -7.75 -19.47 -28.34
CA PRO A 202 -7.45 -18.51 -29.39
C PRO A 202 -8.41 -17.33 -29.31
N THR A 203 -7.91 -16.10 -29.26
CA THR A 203 -8.72 -14.90 -29.42
C THR A 203 -9.31 -14.89 -30.82
N ALA A 204 -10.63 -15.00 -30.92
CA ALA A 204 -11.32 -14.83 -32.19
C ALA A 204 -11.05 -13.40 -32.72
N GLY A 205 -10.66 -13.27 -33.99
CA GLY A 205 -10.26 -12.02 -34.60
C GLY A 205 -11.40 -10.99 -34.64
N GLY A 206 -11.46 -10.15 -33.64
CA GLY A 206 -12.37 -9.03 -33.46
C GLY A 206 -11.92 -8.20 -32.26
N ARG A 207 -12.39 -6.97 -32.15
CA ARG A 207 -12.08 -6.10 -30.99
C ARG A 207 -12.87 -6.62 -29.78
N GLU A 208 -12.32 -7.64 -29.11
CA GLU A 208 -12.95 -8.19 -27.90
C GLU A 208 -12.99 -7.15 -26.77
N PRO A 209 -14.05 -7.09 -25.97
CA PRO A 209 -14.11 -6.23 -24.81
C PRO A 209 -12.98 -6.60 -23.84
N ILE A 210 -12.36 -5.60 -23.23
CA ILE A 210 -11.32 -5.80 -22.24
C ILE A 210 -11.97 -6.41 -21.00
N ARG A 211 -11.52 -7.60 -20.62
CA ARG A 211 -11.89 -8.32 -19.40
C ARG A 211 -10.64 -8.48 -18.58
N PHE A 212 -10.37 -7.52 -17.71
CA PHE A 212 -9.16 -7.56 -16.90
C PHE A 212 -9.45 -7.75 -15.42
N LEU A 213 -8.57 -8.48 -14.77
CA LEU A 213 -8.58 -8.76 -13.36
C LEU A 213 -7.43 -8.06 -12.65
N TYR A 214 -7.71 -7.74 -11.42
CA TYR A 214 -6.76 -7.23 -10.47
C TYR A 214 -6.20 -8.35 -9.62
N SER A 215 -4.88 -8.42 -9.50
CA SER A 215 -4.26 -9.25 -8.47
C SER A 215 -4.03 -8.41 -7.23
N TYR A 216 -4.62 -8.82 -6.13
CA TYR A 216 -4.39 -8.18 -4.84
C TYR A 216 -2.90 -8.12 -4.45
N PHE A 217 -2.12 -9.10 -4.88
CA PHE A 217 -0.66 -9.12 -4.68
C PHE A 217 0.10 -8.12 -5.55
N GLY A 218 -0.49 -7.61 -6.60
CA GLY A 218 0.09 -6.55 -7.42
C GLY A 218 0.10 -5.18 -6.76
N VAL A 219 -0.57 -5.02 -5.61
CA VAL A 219 -0.62 -3.75 -4.84
C VAL A 219 0.45 -3.69 -3.77
N PHE A 220 0.92 -4.84 -3.30
CA PHE A 220 1.76 -4.94 -2.11
C PHE A 220 3.22 -5.12 -2.47
N GLY A 221 4.05 -4.18 -2.06
CA GLY A 221 5.45 -4.11 -2.40
C GLY A 221 5.69 -3.67 -3.85
N ASP A 222 6.93 -3.76 -4.29
CA ASP A 222 7.34 -3.44 -5.66
C ASP A 222 7.75 -4.72 -6.40
N PRO A 223 6.83 -5.39 -7.10
CA PRO A 223 7.12 -6.63 -7.84
C PRO A 223 8.02 -6.39 -9.04
N LEU A 224 8.24 -5.15 -9.44
CA LEU A 224 9.18 -4.80 -10.52
C LEU A 224 10.61 -4.69 -10.01
N LEU A 225 10.85 -4.44 -8.73
CA LEU A 225 12.17 -4.57 -8.09
C LEU A 225 12.37 -5.95 -7.49
N ASN A 226 11.33 -6.54 -6.93
CA ASN A 226 11.37 -7.86 -6.33
C ASN A 226 10.43 -8.83 -7.08
N PRO A 227 10.92 -9.51 -8.15
CA PRO A 227 10.13 -10.43 -8.94
C PRO A 227 9.57 -11.63 -8.16
N GLU A 228 10.13 -11.95 -6.98
CA GLU A 228 9.63 -13.03 -6.11
C GLU A 228 8.25 -12.69 -5.53
N LEU A 229 7.90 -11.41 -5.44
CA LEU A 229 6.54 -10.99 -5.12
C LEU A 229 5.53 -11.33 -6.21
N GLY A 230 5.98 -11.80 -7.38
CA GLY A 230 5.26 -12.19 -8.59
C GLY A 230 3.73 -12.19 -8.48
N PRO A 231 3.02 -11.10 -8.86
CA PRO A 231 1.57 -11.02 -8.69
C PRO A 231 0.82 -11.97 -9.63
N TYR A 232 1.49 -12.44 -10.66
CA TYR A 232 0.91 -13.27 -11.72
C TYR A 232 1.83 -14.44 -12.06
N PRO A 233 1.80 -15.55 -11.28
CA PRO A 233 2.45 -16.80 -11.67
C PRO A 233 1.93 -17.32 -13.02
N ASP A 234 2.73 -18.10 -13.75
CA ASP A 234 2.36 -18.58 -15.08
C ASP A 234 1.08 -19.43 -15.07
N GLU A 235 0.92 -20.24 -14.03
CA GLU A 235 -0.25 -21.08 -13.84
C GLU A 235 -1.53 -20.25 -13.60
N LEU A 236 -1.40 -19.15 -12.85
CA LEU A 236 -2.52 -18.22 -12.66
C LEU A 236 -2.89 -17.54 -13.98
N LEU A 237 -1.92 -17.10 -14.77
CA LEU A 237 -2.16 -16.51 -16.10
C LEU A 237 -2.87 -17.50 -17.02
N ALA A 238 -2.46 -18.76 -17.03
CA ALA A 238 -3.14 -19.81 -17.80
C ALA A 238 -4.60 -19.97 -17.38
N ARG A 239 -4.90 -20.11 -16.10
CA ARG A 239 -6.27 -20.19 -15.57
C ARG A 239 -7.12 -18.97 -15.89
N LEU A 240 -6.56 -17.79 -15.78
CA LEU A 240 -7.27 -16.56 -16.14
C LEU A 240 -7.63 -16.53 -17.61
N SER A 241 -6.70 -16.94 -18.49
CA SER A 241 -6.94 -17.08 -19.93
C SER A 241 -8.08 -18.06 -20.23
N GLU A 242 -8.07 -19.25 -19.63
CA GLU A 242 -9.14 -20.24 -19.76
C GLU A 242 -10.51 -19.71 -19.33
N SER A 243 -10.53 -18.89 -18.29
CA SER A 243 -11.74 -18.23 -17.81
C SER A 243 -12.18 -17.05 -18.69
N GLY A 244 -11.44 -16.78 -19.79
CA GLY A 244 -11.74 -15.71 -20.73
C GLY A 244 -11.26 -14.32 -20.29
N VAL A 245 -10.40 -14.23 -19.31
CA VAL A 245 -9.70 -12.98 -18.92
C VAL A 245 -8.63 -12.71 -19.98
N ASN A 246 -8.59 -11.47 -20.50
CA ASN A 246 -7.64 -11.06 -21.54
C ASN A 246 -6.75 -9.87 -21.08
N GLY A 247 -6.86 -9.48 -19.82
CA GLY A 247 -6.04 -8.45 -19.22
C GLY A 247 -5.80 -8.65 -17.73
N VAL A 248 -4.64 -8.21 -17.27
CA VAL A 248 -4.32 -8.06 -15.84
C VAL A 248 -3.71 -6.68 -15.63
N TRP A 249 -3.81 -6.14 -14.42
CA TRP A 249 -3.23 -4.84 -14.17
C TRP A 249 -2.30 -4.82 -12.96
N LEU A 250 -1.31 -3.94 -13.02
CA LEU A 250 -0.26 -3.75 -12.04
C LEU A 250 -0.27 -2.30 -11.58
N HIS A 251 -0.32 -2.08 -10.27
CA HIS A 251 -0.12 -0.76 -9.69
C HIS A 251 1.35 -0.34 -9.84
N VAL A 252 1.56 0.88 -10.29
CA VAL A 252 2.90 1.46 -10.46
C VAL A 252 2.92 2.94 -10.09
N VAL A 253 4.10 3.42 -9.72
CA VAL A 253 4.38 4.84 -9.45
C VAL A 253 5.24 5.36 -10.59
N LEU A 254 4.72 6.30 -11.38
CA LEU A 254 5.32 6.73 -12.66
C LEU A 254 6.74 7.30 -12.48
N ARG A 255 6.99 8.06 -11.40
CA ARG A 255 8.29 8.63 -11.10
C ARG A 255 9.40 7.59 -10.88
N GLN A 256 9.04 6.31 -10.68
CA GLN A 256 9.98 5.20 -10.52
C GLN A 256 10.21 4.43 -11.84
N LEU A 257 9.37 4.62 -12.85
CA LEU A 257 9.42 3.84 -14.10
C LEU A 257 10.20 4.50 -15.23
N ALA A 258 10.43 5.79 -15.16
CA ALA A 258 11.07 6.53 -16.24
C ALA A 258 12.07 7.55 -15.72
N PRO A 259 13.23 7.71 -16.38
CA PRO A 259 14.12 8.82 -16.09
C PRO A 259 13.47 10.13 -16.53
N SER A 260 13.85 11.23 -15.89
CA SER A 260 13.31 12.54 -16.23
C SER A 260 14.41 13.59 -16.33
N THR A 261 14.37 14.41 -17.37
CA THR A 261 15.21 15.60 -17.49
C THR A 261 14.60 16.80 -16.77
N ILE A 262 13.29 16.75 -16.49
CA ILE A 262 12.55 17.80 -15.79
C ILE A 262 12.73 17.65 -14.27
N PHE A 263 12.72 16.40 -13.78
CA PHE A 263 12.91 16.03 -12.38
C PHE A 263 14.02 14.98 -12.29
N PRO A 264 15.31 15.41 -12.23
CA PRO A 264 16.45 14.49 -12.30
C PRO A 264 16.50 13.44 -11.18
N GLU A 265 15.84 13.68 -10.07
CA GLU A 265 15.70 12.76 -8.95
C GLU A 265 14.72 11.60 -9.21
N PHE A 266 13.92 11.65 -10.28
CA PHE A 266 13.00 10.58 -10.65
C PHE A 266 13.70 9.52 -11.51
N GLY A 267 13.18 8.32 -11.48
CA GLY A 267 13.66 7.19 -12.29
C GLY A 267 14.75 6.36 -11.62
N ALA A 268 14.91 6.43 -10.31
CA ALA A 268 15.81 5.51 -9.63
C ALA A 268 15.44 4.06 -9.97
N GLU A 269 16.43 3.25 -10.37
CA GLU A 269 16.27 1.84 -10.73
C GLU A 269 15.22 1.55 -11.83
N HIS A 270 14.86 2.53 -12.65
CA HIS A 270 13.85 2.37 -13.71
C HIS A 270 14.22 1.27 -14.72
N GLU A 271 15.51 1.08 -15.01
CA GLU A 271 15.97 0.04 -15.95
C GLU A 271 15.61 -1.35 -15.44
N VAL A 272 15.82 -1.62 -14.15
CA VAL A 272 15.46 -2.89 -13.51
C VAL A 272 13.94 -3.11 -13.58
N ARG A 273 13.16 -2.08 -13.24
CA ARG A 273 11.68 -2.14 -13.29
C ARG A 273 11.18 -2.38 -14.72
N ILE A 274 11.71 -1.69 -15.70
CA ILE A 274 11.34 -1.90 -17.12
C ILE A 274 11.72 -3.30 -17.60
N ALA A 275 12.90 -3.81 -17.24
CA ALA A 275 13.30 -5.16 -17.58
C ALA A 275 12.35 -6.22 -16.99
N ASN A 276 11.97 -6.07 -15.72
CA ASN A 276 11.05 -6.99 -15.05
C ASN A 276 9.60 -6.82 -15.57
N LEU A 277 9.17 -5.61 -15.90
CA LEU A 277 7.89 -5.37 -16.56
C LEU A 277 7.82 -6.07 -17.93
N ASN A 278 8.88 -6.00 -18.73
CA ASN A 278 8.96 -6.73 -20.01
C ASN A 278 8.87 -8.25 -19.81
N LYS A 279 9.51 -8.80 -18.77
CA LYS A 279 9.38 -10.23 -18.45
C LYS A 279 7.94 -10.61 -18.14
N LEU A 280 7.25 -9.81 -17.33
CA LEU A 280 5.83 -10.04 -17.01
C LEU A 280 4.95 -9.95 -18.25
N VAL A 281 5.12 -8.90 -19.07
CA VAL A 281 4.37 -8.70 -20.32
C VAL A 281 4.55 -9.87 -21.27
N ASN A 282 5.80 -10.37 -21.42
CA ASN A 282 6.09 -11.51 -22.28
C ASN A 282 5.46 -12.80 -21.76
N ARG A 283 5.46 -13.02 -20.44
CA ARG A 283 4.81 -14.19 -19.83
C ARG A 283 3.30 -14.15 -20.02
N ALA A 284 2.68 -13.02 -19.69
CA ALA A 284 1.22 -12.81 -19.86
C ALA A 284 0.80 -12.96 -21.34
N GLY A 285 1.62 -12.43 -22.26
CA GLY A 285 1.38 -12.51 -23.69
C GLY A 285 1.32 -13.94 -24.23
N LYS A 286 2.09 -14.90 -23.65
CA LYS A 286 1.98 -16.33 -24.01
C LYS A 286 0.61 -16.93 -23.74
N CYS A 287 -0.13 -16.37 -22.76
CA CYS A 287 -1.48 -16.76 -22.43
C CYS A 287 -2.55 -15.88 -23.09
N GLY A 288 -2.19 -15.01 -24.03
CA GLY A 288 -3.11 -14.06 -24.66
C GLY A 288 -3.61 -12.95 -23.71
N ILE A 289 -2.91 -12.73 -22.61
CA ILE A 289 -3.25 -11.73 -21.60
C ILE A 289 -2.34 -10.50 -21.77
N LYS A 290 -2.94 -9.31 -21.79
CA LYS A 290 -2.21 -8.03 -21.79
C LYS A 290 -2.06 -7.50 -20.37
N VAL A 291 -0.93 -6.84 -20.09
CA VAL A 291 -0.67 -6.16 -18.83
C VAL A 291 -1.04 -4.68 -18.98
N TYR A 292 -1.82 -4.17 -18.03
CA TYR A 292 -2.19 -2.75 -17.93
C TYR A 292 -1.53 -2.13 -16.72
N LEU A 293 -1.09 -0.89 -16.81
CA LEU A 293 -0.55 -0.16 -15.68
C LEU A 293 -1.66 0.63 -14.99
N TYR A 294 -1.90 0.35 -13.71
CA TYR A 294 -2.75 1.19 -12.88
C TYR A 294 -1.92 2.34 -12.33
N ILE A 295 -2.36 3.55 -12.65
CA ILE A 295 -1.65 4.77 -12.28
C ILE A 295 -2.58 5.77 -11.58
N ASN A 296 -2.12 6.31 -10.47
CA ASN A 296 -2.69 7.45 -9.76
C ASN A 296 -1.67 8.60 -9.84
N GLU A 297 -1.64 9.33 -10.94
CA GLU A 297 -0.57 10.28 -11.23
C GLU A 297 -1.07 11.68 -11.62
N PRO A 298 -0.23 12.69 -11.39
CA PRO A 298 1.05 12.67 -10.66
C PRO A 298 0.86 12.53 -9.16
N ARG A 299 1.73 11.82 -8.47
CA ARG A 299 1.70 11.76 -6.99
C ARG A 299 2.05 13.10 -6.38
N ALA A 300 1.39 13.45 -5.29
CA ALA A 300 1.79 14.59 -4.48
C ALA A 300 3.22 14.42 -3.94
N MET A 301 3.91 15.53 -3.78
CA MET A 301 5.29 15.57 -3.30
C MET A 301 5.39 16.32 -1.97
N PRO A 302 6.36 15.98 -1.12
CA PRO A 302 6.57 16.66 0.14
C PRO A 302 7.03 18.12 -0.08
N GLY A 303 6.78 18.99 0.90
CA GLY A 303 7.10 20.42 0.83
C GLY A 303 8.53 20.76 0.34
N PRO A 304 9.58 20.09 0.85
CA PRO A 304 10.96 20.33 0.41
C PRO A 304 11.22 20.08 -1.08
N PHE A 305 10.46 19.21 -1.73
CA PHE A 305 10.56 19.00 -3.18
C PHE A 305 10.34 20.27 -3.99
N PHE A 306 9.56 21.21 -3.46
CA PHE A 306 9.17 22.44 -4.16
C PHE A 306 10.10 23.62 -3.88
N GLU A 307 11.18 23.44 -3.12
CA GLU A 307 12.20 24.47 -2.94
C GLU A 307 12.84 24.82 -4.29
N GLY A 308 12.69 26.09 -4.72
CA GLY A 308 13.09 26.54 -6.06
C GLY A 308 12.18 26.05 -7.20
N ARG A 309 11.01 25.49 -6.90
CA ARG A 309 10.02 24.98 -7.87
C ARG A 309 8.59 25.38 -7.49
N GLU A 310 8.44 26.55 -6.88
CA GLU A 310 7.14 27.05 -6.39
C GLU A 310 6.13 27.26 -7.52
N ASP A 311 6.60 27.40 -8.73
CA ASP A 311 5.79 27.54 -9.94
C ASP A 311 5.00 26.29 -10.31
N ILE A 312 5.40 25.10 -9.86
CA ILE A 312 4.67 23.85 -10.08
C ILE A 312 3.93 23.34 -8.84
N LYS A 313 4.06 24.02 -7.71
CA LYS A 313 3.41 23.66 -6.45
C LYS A 313 1.91 23.92 -6.52
N GLY A 314 1.11 22.89 -6.25
CA GLY A 314 -0.35 22.95 -6.23
C GLY A 314 -0.93 23.09 -4.82
N VAL A 315 -2.14 22.59 -4.63
CA VAL A 315 -2.85 22.62 -3.35
C VAL A 315 -2.17 21.75 -2.30
N PRO A 316 -2.18 22.17 -1.02
CA PRO A 316 -1.64 21.38 0.07
C PRO A 316 -2.61 20.29 0.55
N GLU A 317 -2.05 19.19 1.06
CA GLU A 317 -2.73 18.20 1.87
C GLU A 317 -1.73 17.66 2.92
N GLY A 318 -1.90 18.05 4.17
CA GLY A 318 -0.89 17.83 5.20
C GLY A 318 0.41 18.56 4.85
N ASP A 319 1.51 17.83 4.82
CA ASP A 319 2.84 18.32 4.43
C ASP A 319 3.19 18.03 2.96
N HIS A 320 2.27 17.42 2.21
CA HIS A 320 2.37 17.18 0.77
C HIS A 320 1.62 18.22 -0.03
N PHE A 321 2.04 18.39 -1.28
CA PHE A 321 1.41 19.31 -2.22
C PHE A 321 1.21 18.61 -3.56
N ALA A 322 0.09 18.89 -4.21
CA ALA A 322 -0.13 18.42 -5.57
C ALA A 322 0.94 18.98 -6.52
N LEU A 323 1.43 18.16 -7.44
CA LEU A 323 2.08 18.66 -8.63
C LEU A 323 1.00 19.31 -9.52
N CYS A 324 1.11 20.64 -9.73
CA CYS A 324 0.07 21.38 -10.44
C CYS A 324 0.01 21.00 -11.93
N THR A 325 -0.96 20.19 -12.31
CA THR A 325 -1.14 19.72 -13.69
C THR A 325 -1.58 20.81 -14.67
N SER A 326 -1.91 22.01 -14.19
CA SER A 326 -2.11 23.19 -15.05
C SER A 326 -0.79 23.77 -15.57
N THR A 327 0.37 23.32 -15.07
CA THR A 327 1.68 23.74 -15.61
C THR A 327 2.10 22.88 -16.79
N ALA A 328 2.69 23.50 -17.80
CA ALA A 328 3.20 22.76 -18.97
C ALA A 328 4.30 21.75 -18.58
N GLN A 329 5.14 22.12 -17.61
CA GLN A 329 6.26 21.31 -17.14
C GLN A 329 5.78 19.97 -16.56
N VAL A 330 4.77 19.96 -15.68
CA VAL A 330 4.23 18.75 -15.09
C VAL A 330 3.55 17.87 -16.14
N ARG A 331 2.76 18.45 -17.05
CA ARG A 331 2.14 17.70 -18.15
C ARG A 331 3.17 17.11 -19.11
N GLN A 332 4.26 17.85 -19.39
CA GLN A 332 5.32 17.35 -20.23
C GLN A 332 6.06 16.18 -19.59
N TRP A 333 6.35 16.25 -18.29
CA TRP A 333 6.92 15.14 -17.55
C TRP A 333 6.05 13.88 -17.64
N ILE A 334 4.74 13.99 -17.39
CA ILE A 334 3.81 12.86 -17.48
C ILE A 334 3.85 12.24 -18.88
N LYS A 335 3.76 13.09 -19.90
CA LYS A 335 3.78 12.68 -21.30
C LYS A 335 5.09 11.96 -21.66
N ASP A 336 6.23 12.53 -21.31
CA ASP A 336 7.54 11.99 -21.63
C ASP A 336 7.80 10.66 -20.91
N SER A 337 7.40 10.56 -19.64
CA SER A 337 7.54 9.35 -18.83
C SER A 337 6.69 8.21 -19.41
N LEU A 338 5.43 8.45 -19.74
CA LEU A 338 4.57 7.43 -20.34
C LEU A 338 5.05 7.04 -21.74
N ARG A 339 5.46 8.01 -22.56
CA ARG A 339 6.08 7.72 -23.86
C ARG A 339 7.30 6.81 -23.70
N TYR A 340 8.15 7.08 -22.73
CA TYR A 340 9.30 6.25 -22.43
C TYR A 340 8.88 4.81 -22.07
N VAL A 341 8.00 4.65 -21.09
CA VAL A 341 7.54 3.34 -20.62
C VAL A 341 6.95 2.51 -21.77
N PHE A 342 6.06 3.10 -22.58
CA PHE A 342 5.38 2.40 -23.68
C PHE A 342 6.31 2.11 -24.86
N LYS A 343 7.35 2.91 -25.09
CA LYS A 343 8.41 2.59 -26.05
C LYS A 343 9.31 1.45 -25.58
N GLN A 344 9.64 1.43 -24.28
CA GLN A 344 10.51 0.39 -23.71
C GLN A 344 9.77 -0.94 -23.47
N THR A 345 8.43 -0.91 -23.41
CA THR A 345 7.58 -2.10 -23.19
C THR A 345 6.45 -2.15 -24.21
N PRO A 346 6.73 -2.47 -25.48
CA PRO A 346 5.74 -2.36 -26.56
C PRO A 346 4.56 -3.33 -26.45
N GLY A 347 4.67 -4.39 -25.63
CA GLY A 347 3.59 -5.37 -25.40
C GLY A 347 2.56 -4.94 -24.34
N LEU A 348 2.70 -3.76 -23.69
CA LEU A 348 1.71 -3.28 -22.72
C LEU A 348 0.34 -3.10 -23.37
N GLY A 349 -0.71 -3.52 -22.67
CA GLY A 349 -2.11 -3.34 -23.09
C GLY A 349 -2.60 -1.90 -22.99
N GLY A 350 -2.07 -1.13 -22.05
CA GLY A 350 -2.48 0.24 -21.83
C GLY A 350 -2.29 0.72 -20.40
N VAL A 351 -2.94 1.82 -20.08
CA VAL A 351 -3.06 2.35 -18.72
C VAL A 351 -4.51 2.31 -18.26
N PHE A 352 -4.65 2.13 -16.96
CA PHE A 352 -5.87 2.30 -16.22
C PHE A 352 -5.62 3.40 -15.18
N THR A 353 -6.31 4.53 -15.27
CA THR A 353 -6.01 5.70 -14.45
C THR A 353 -7.22 6.17 -13.66
N ILE A 354 -6.98 6.58 -12.42
CA ILE A 354 -7.91 7.33 -11.58
C ILE A 354 -7.25 8.66 -11.26
N THR A 355 -7.85 9.76 -11.74
CA THR A 355 -7.27 11.11 -11.60
C THR A 355 -7.84 11.91 -10.44
N ALA A 356 -8.80 11.36 -9.72
CA ALA A 356 -9.36 11.92 -8.49
C ALA A 356 -9.84 10.75 -7.62
N SER A 357 -9.10 10.37 -6.60
CA SER A 357 -9.44 9.32 -5.66
C SER A 357 -8.71 9.58 -4.33
N GLU A 358 -8.21 8.53 -3.66
CA GLU A 358 -7.54 8.64 -2.36
C GLU A 358 -6.17 9.36 -2.44
N ASN A 359 -5.57 9.46 -3.62
CA ASN A 359 -4.31 10.15 -3.81
C ASN A 359 -4.52 11.57 -4.33
N LEU A 360 -3.74 12.49 -3.80
CA LEU A 360 -3.68 13.86 -4.30
C LEU A 360 -2.92 13.90 -5.63
N THR A 361 -3.64 13.74 -6.76
CA THR A 361 -3.07 13.64 -8.11
C THR A 361 -3.18 14.94 -8.92
N ASN A 362 -3.98 15.87 -8.46
CA ASN A 362 -4.13 17.21 -9.06
C ASN A 362 -4.80 18.16 -8.06
N CYS A 363 -4.90 19.42 -8.39
CA CYS A 363 -5.47 20.43 -7.50
C CYS A 363 -6.98 20.29 -7.22
N TYR A 364 -7.67 19.38 -7.89
CA TYR A 364 -9.10 19.11 -7.70
C TYR A 364 -9.39 17.71 -7.16
N SER A 365 -8.37 16.92 -6.80
CA SER A 365 -8.60 15.54 -6.30
C SER A 365 -9.49 15.50 -5.06
N HIS A 366 -9.26 16.42 -4.10
CA HIS A 366 -9.98 16.39 -2.81
C HIS A 366 -10.63 17.74 -2.48
N ILE A 367 -10.40 18.77 -3.28
CA ILE A 367 -10.85 20.14 -3.02
C ILE A 367 -11.66 20.66 -4.21
N ARG A 368 -12.93 21.00 -4.00
CA ARG A 368 -13.84 21.42 -5.07
C ARG A 368 -13.46 22.72 -5.81
N ASN A 369 -12.69 23.60 -5.20
CA ASN A 369 -12.38 24.93 -5.73
C ASN A 369 -10.88 25.19 -5.95
N ALA A 370 -10.02 24.19 -5.75
CA ALA A 370 -8.56 24.28 -5.82
C ALA A 370 -8.00 25.49 -5.06
N ALA A 371 -8.61 25.84 -3.91
CA ALA A 371 -8.15 26.93 -3.06
C ALA A 371 -6.69 26.68 -2.66
N GLY A 372 -5.85 27.71 -2.76
CA GLY A 372 -4.41 27.58 -2.50
C GLY A 372 -3.54 27.35 -3.75
N CYS A 373 -4.14 27.11 -4.92
CA CYS A 373 -3.39 27.09 -6.18
C CYS A 373 -3.82 28.24 -7.11
N PRO A 374 -2.97 29.27 -7.33
CA PRO A 374 -3.35 30.46 -8.11
C PRO A 374 -3.68 30.14 -9.57
N ARG A 375 -3.16 29.04 -10.12
CA ARG A 375 -3.40 28.61 -11.49
C ARG A 375 -4.71 27.84 -11.66
N CYS A 376 -5.05 27.02 -10.68
CA CYS A 376 -6.23 26.16 -10.76
C CYS A 376 -7.49 26.82 -10.19
N SER A 377 -7.37 27.72 -9.21
CA SER A 377 -8.51 28.39 -8.57
C SER A 377 -9.38 29.23 -9.54
N VAL A 378 -8.85 29.62 -10.69
CA VAL A 378 -9.55 30.37 -11.74
C VAL A 378 -10.04 29.47 -12.89
N ARG A 379 -9.96 28.15 -12.73
CA ARG A 379 -10.33 27.15 -13.73
C ARG A 379 -11.41 26.22 -13.17
N SER A 380 -12.04 25.42 -14.02
CA SER A 380 -12.95 24.37 -13.55
C SER A 380 -12.23 23.04 -13.35
N GLY A 381 -12.67 22.25 -12.36
CA GLY A 381 -12.14 20.90 -12.11
C GLY A 381 -12.19 19.99 -13.34
N PRO A 382 -13.32 19.88 -14.06
CA PRO A 382 -13.39 19.10 -15.30
C PRO A 382 -12.35 19.47 -16.36
N GLN A 383 -12.05 20.76 -16.53
CA GLN A 383 -11.01 21.19 -17.48
C GLN A 383 -9.61 20.71 -17.06
N VAL A 384 -9.28 20.84 -15.78
CA VAL A 384 -7.97 20.42 -15.26
C VAL A 384 -7.80 18.91 -15.36
N ILE A 385 -8.84 18.15 -15.02
CA ILE A 385 -8.84 16.68 -15.10
C ILE A 385 -8.80 16.22 -16.56
N ALA A 386 -9.53 16.85 -17.47
CA ALA A 386 -9.49 16.52 -18.88
C ALA A 386 -8.11 16.77 -19.50
N GLU A 387 -7.43 17.86 -19.14
CA GLU A 387 -6.06 18.12 -19.59
C GLU A 387 -5.05 17.10 -19.05
N LEU A 388 -5.19 16.68 -17.79
CA LEU A 388 -4.36 15.64 -17.21
C LEU A 388 -4.53 14.31 -17.97
N ASN A 389 -5.78 13.88 -18.18
CA ASN A 389 -6.05 12.65 -18.92
C ASN A 389 -5.59 12.75 -20.38
N SER A 390 -5.68 13.93 -20.99
CA SER A 390 -5.15 14.17 -22.34
C SER A 390 -3.62 14.06 -22.39
N ALA A 391 -2.91 14.55 -21.38
CA ALA A 391 -1.46 14.41 -21.29
C ALA A 391 -1.04 12.94 -21.11
N ILE A 392 -1.76 12.18 -20.28
CA ILE A 392 -1.58 10.74 -20.10
C ILE A 392 -1.78 10.02 -21.44
N ALA A 393 -2.91 10.26 -22.12
CA ALA A 393 -3.23 9.64 -23.39
C ALA A 393 -2.19 9.95 -24.47
N ALA A 394 -1.76 11.21 -24.57
CA ALA A 394 -0.74 11.62 -25.53
C ALA A 394 0.59 10.88 -25.29
N GLY A 395 1.03 10.75 -24.03
CA GLY A 395 2.25 10.02 -23.71
C GLY A 395 2.16 8.53 -24.05
N VAL A 396 1.04 7.89 -23.72
CA VAL A 396 0.79 6.48 -24.05
C VAL A 396 0.81 6.26 -25.56
N TRP A 397 0.05 7.04 -26.34
CA TRP A 397 -0.08 6.84 -27.78
C TRP A 397 1.16 7.27 -28.57
N GLU A 398 1.96 8.21 -28.09
CA GLU A 398 3.27 8.50 -28.67
C GLU A 398 4.29 7.34 -28.43
N GLY A 399 4.07 6.54 -27.40
CA GLY A 399 4.84 5.34 -27.13
C GLY A 399 4.33 4.10 -27.87
N ASN A 400 3.00 3.89 -27.86
CA ASN A 400 2.33 2.77 -28.52
C ASN A 400 0.89 3.18 -28.88
N THR A 401 0.63 3.32 -30.18
CA THR A 401 -0.70 3.74 -30.72
C THR A 401 -1.81 2.73 -30.46
N ASP A 402 -1.49 1.47 -30.25
CA ASP A 402 -2.47 0.40 -30.03
C ASP A 402 -2.84 0.21 -28.54
N ALA A 403 -2.16 0.92 -27.66
CA ALA A 403 -2.41 0.83 -26.23
C ALA A 403 -3.73 1.52 -25.84
N ALA A 404 -4.46 0.88 -24.92
CA ALA A 404 -5.70 1.45 -24.40
C ALA A 404 -5.41 2.47 -23.28
N VAL A 405 -6.23 3.53 -23.25
CA VAL A 405 -6.26 4.46 -22.10
C VAL A 405 -7.65 4.36 -21.49
N ILE A 406 -7.70 3.81 -20.28
CA ILE A 406 -8.93 3.58 -19.52
C ILE A 406 -8.96 4.58 -18.38
N VAL A 407 -9.89 5.52 -18.45
CA VAL A 407 -10.10 6.52 -17.40
C VAL A 407 -11.27 6.06 -16.55
N TRP A 408 -11.02 5.86 -15.27
CA TRP A 408 -12.09 5.55 -14.33
C TRP A 408 -12.58 6.83 -13.67
N ASP A 409 -13.87 7.04 -13.78
CA ASP A 409 -14.59 8.06 -13.03
C ASP A 409 -14.98 7.45 -11.67
N TRP A 410 -14.39 7.98 -10.62
CA TRP A 410 -14.61 7.45 -9.27
C TRP A 410 -15.85 8.04 -8.58
N GLY A 411 -16.50 9.04 -9.17
CA GLY A 411 -17.71 9.60 -8.58
C GLY A 411 -18.20 10.91 -9.15
#